data_bb6c1d64ea1af1c6687195c248cd9789
#
_entry.id   bb6c1d64ea1af1c6687195c248cd9789
#
_cell.length_a   1.000
_cell.length_b   1.000
_cell.length_c   1.000
_cell.angle_alpha   90.00
_cell.angle_beta   90.00
_cell.angle_gamma   90.00
#
_symmetry.space_group_name_H-M   'P 1'
#
loop_
_entity.id
_entity.type
_entity.pdbx_description
1 polymer ?
#
loop_
_entity_poly.entity_id
_entity_poly.type
_entity_poly.pdbx_seq_one_letter_code
_entity_poly.pdbx_strand_id
1 'polypeptide(L)'
;YPNPVRPEHMDKVTIVGLMDNSNVKITDLNGNIIYQTKSLGGQAIWNCRNASGSRVATGVYLVLASTEEASESVVTKIIVVK
;
A
#
# COMPACT_ATOMS: atom_id res chain seq x y z
N TYR A 1 1.14 -6.11 6.15
CA TYR A 1 0.36 -6.63 7.28
C TYR A 1 0.23 -5.58 8.37
N PRO A 2 -0.73 -5.64 9.21
CA PRO A 2 -1.77 -6.65 9.32
C PRO A 2 -2.78 -6.60 8.17
N ASN A 3 -3.51 -7.68 7.97
CA ASN A 3 -4.54 -7.75 6.93
C ASN A 3 -5.69 -8.65 7.43
N PRO A 4 -6.89 -8.11 7.73
CA PRO A 4 -7.30 -6.71 7.51
C PRO A 4 -6.67 -5.74 8.51
N VAL A 5 -6.59 -4.48 8.10
CA VAL A 5 -6.13 -3.39 8.96
C VAL A 5 -7.32 -2.85 9.75
N ARG A 6 -7.24 -2.93 11.07
CA ARG A 6 -8.32 -2.51 11.98
C ARG A 6 -7.89 -1.27 12.78
N PRO A 7 -8.83 -0.55 13.39
CA PRO A 7 -8.48 0.65 14.17
C PRO A 7 -7.41 0.41 15.25
N GLU A 8 -7.41 -0.76 15.89
CA GLU A 8 -6.42 -1.10 16.91
C GLU A 8 -4.99 -1.23 16.38
N HIS A 9 -4.81 -1.28 15.06
CA HIS A 9 -3.48 -1.34 14.45
C HIS A 9 -2.89 0.06 14.19
N MET A 10 -3.56 1.10 14.65
CA MET A 10 -3.11 2.49 14.56
C MET A 10 -2.83 2.94 13.11
N ASP A 11 -3.61 2.40 12.16
CA ASP A 11 -3.51 2.72 10.73
C ASP A 11 -2.14 2.44 10.10
N LYS A 12 -1.40 1.50 10.66
CA LYS A 12 -0.07 1.17 10.13
C LYS A 12 -0.09 -0.17 9.41
N VAL A 13 0.30 -0.16 8.14
CA VAL A 13 0.42 -1.35 7.31
C VAL A 13 1.85 -1.48 6.84
N THR A 14 2.45 -2.65 7.06
CA THR A 14 3.80 -2.96 6.57
C THR A 14 3.70 -3.93 5.40
N ILE A 15 4.30 -3.57 4.28
CA ILE A 15 4.35 -4.40 3.07
C ILE A 15 5.78 -4.92 2.96
N VAL A 16 5.93 -6.25 2.91
CA VAL A 16 7.23 -6.91 2.87
C VAL A 16 7.40 -7.70 1.57
N GLY A 17 8.60 -8.24 1.36
CA GLY A 17 8.86 -9.05 0.18
C GLY A 17 9.05 -8.24 -1.09
N LEU A 18 9.31 -6.95 -0.98
CA LEU A 18 9.55 -6.07 -2.12
C LEU A 18 11.04 -6.07 -2.49
N MET A 19 11.33 -5.75 -3.74
CA MET A 19 12.70 -5.39 -4.12
C MET A 19 13.00 -4.01 -3.55
N ASP A 20 14.24 -3.80 -3.14
CA ASP A 20 14.65 -2.50 -2.60
C ASP A 20 14.47 -1.41 -3.66
N ASN A 21 14.06 -0.23 -3.20
CA ASN A 21 13.87 0.94 -4.06
C ASN A 21 12.79 0.75 -5.14
N SER A 22 11.81 -0.13 -4.90
CA SER A 22 10.66 -0.29 -5.79
C SER A 22 9.73 0.92 -5.66
N ASN A 23 9.10 1.31 -6.76
CA ASN A 23 7.99 2.26 -6.72
C ASN A 23 6.74 1.51 -6.27
N VAL A 24 6.14 1.97 -5.19
CA VAL A 24 4.97 1.33 -4.60
C VAL A 24 3.77 2.25 -4.75
N LYS A 25 2.69 1.73 -5.34
CA LYS A 25 1.44 2.46 -5.50
C LYS A 25 0.34 1.72 -4.76
N ILE A 26 -0.50 2.47 -4.08
CA ILE A 26 -1.69 1.92 -3.44
C ILE A 26 -2.88 2.50 -4.17
N THR A 27 -3.74 1.62 -4.69
CA THR A 27 -4.90 2.02 -5.49
C THR A 27 -6.17 1.44 -4.91
N ASP A 28 -7.31 2.01 -5.30
CA ASP A 28 -8.60 1.36 -5.06
C ASP A 28 -8.84 0.29 -6.14
N LEU A 29 -10.00 -0.37 -6.10
CA LEU A 29 -10.31 -1.42 -7.06
C LEU A 29 -10.56 -0.90 -8.47
N ASN A 30 -10.78 0.40 -8.62
CA ASN A 30 -10.97 1.04 -9.92
C ASN A 30 -9.65 1.51 -10.54
N GLY A 31 -8.54 1.32 -9.83
CA GLY A 31 -7.23 1.73 -10.30
C GLY A 31 -6.85 3.16 -9.98
N ASN A 32 -7.66 3.87 -9.19
CA ASN A 32 -7.33 5.23 -8.78
C ASN A 32 -6.19 5.20 -7.77
N ILE A 33 -5.13 5.97 -8.02
CA ILE A 33 -3.98 6.01 -7.12
C ILE A 33 -4.36 6.77 -5.86
N ILE A 34 -4.21 6.11 -4.73
CA ILE A 34 -4.50 6.66 -3.40
C ILE A 34 -3.23 7.21 -2.77
N TYR A 35 -2.12 6.47 -2.89
CA TYR A 35 -0.86 6.84 -2.26
C TYR A 35 0.30 6.22 -3.02
N GLN A 36 1.44 6.89 -3.02
CA GLN A 36 2.66 6.40 -3.65
C GLN A 36 3.83 6.55 -2.69
N THR A 37 4.73 5.58 -2.71
CA THR A 37 5.94 5.61 -1.90
C THR A 37 7.00 4.74 -2.56
N LYS A 38 8.13 4.58 -1.88
CA LYS A 38 9.19 3.67 -2.31
C LYS A 38 9.52 2.71 -1.18
N SER A 39 9.91 1.49 -1.55
CA SER A 39 10.39 0.52 -0.58
C SER A 39 11.78 0.89 -0.09
N LEU A 40 12.04 0.59 1.18
CA LEU A 40 13.35 0.71 1.80
C LEU A 40 13.67 -0.63 2.45
N GLY A 41 14.80 -1.22 2.02
CA GLY A 41 15.21 -2.52 2.55
C GLY A 41 14.20 -3.63 2.27
N GLY A 42 13.48 -3.55 1.15
CA GLY A 42 12.52 -4.57 0.76
C GLY A 42 11.15 -4.44 1.41
N GLN A 43 10.88 -3.34 2.10
CA GLN A 43 9.57 -3.11 2.72
C GLN A 43 9.09 -1.67 2.53
N ALA A 44 7.79 -1.49 2.64
CA ALA A 44 7.16 -0.17 2.61
C ALA A 44 6.11 -0.09 3.71
N ILE A 45 5.87 1.11 4.20
CA ILE A 45 4.88 1.36 5.26
C ILE A 45 3.84 2.34 4.74
N TRP A 46 2.56 2.00 4.95
CA TRP A 46 1.44 2.85 4.58
C TRP A 46 0.62 3.15 5.84
N ASN A 47 0.24 4.40 5.99
CA ASN A 47 -0.51 4.87 7.16
C ASN A 47 -2.03 4.93 6.93
N CYS A 48 -2.53 4.23 5.92
CA CYS A 48 -3.96 4.21 5.54
C CYS A 48 -4.51 5.60 5.21
N ARG A 49 -3.67 6.48 4.69
CA ARG A 49 -4.06 7.83 4.28
C ARG A 49 -3.77 8.04 2.81
N ASN A 50 -4.60 8.88 2.18
CA ASN A 50 -4.35 9.27 0.79
C ASN A 50 -3.24 10.32 0.72
N ALA A 51 -2.90 10.75 -0.50
CA ALA A 51 -1.84 11.73 -0.70
C ALA A 51 -2.13 13.10 -0.05
N SER A 52 -3.41 13.39 0.21
CA SER A 52 -3.83 14.62 0.88
C SER A 52 -3.79 14.51 2.41
N GLY A 53 -3.47 13.34 2.95
CA GLY A 53 -3.40 13.11 4.39
C GLY A 53 -4.71 12.70 5.04
N SER A 54 -5.76 12.45 4.25
CA SER A 54 -7.05 11.99 4.77
C SER A 54 -7.07 10.48 4.88
N ARG A 55 -7.65 9.96 5.96
CA ARG A 55 -7.77 8.53 6.15
C ARG A 55 -8.71 7.94 5.10
N VAL A 56 -8.31 6.81 4.52
CA VAL A 56 -9.12 6.15 3.49
C VAL A 56 -10.34 5.47 4.11
N ALA A 57 -11.37 5.27 3.27
CA ALA A 57 -12.58 4.59 3.69
C ALA A 57 -12.34 3.10 3.86
N THR A 58 -13.24 2.44 4.60
CA THR A 58 -13.26 0.99 4.67
C THR A 58 -13.39 0.41 3.28
N GLY A 59 -12.54 -0.54 2.93
CA GLY A 59 -12.58 -1.15 1.62
C GLY A 59 -11.33 -1.95 1.32
N VAL A 60 -11.23 -2.38 0.06
CA VAL A 60 -10.10 -3.16 -0.45
C VAL A 60 -9.21 -2.25 -1.29
N TYR A 61 -7.92 -2.32 -1.02
CA TYR A 61 -6.91 -1.54 -1.73
C TYR A 61 -5.85 -2.46 -2.32
N LEU A 62 -5.38 -2.14 -3.51
CA LEU A 62 -4.36 -2.92 -4.20
C LEU A 62 -3.00 -2.28 -4.00
N VAL A 63 -1.99 -3.10 -3.79
CA VAL A 63 -0.60 -2.67 -3.72
C VAL A 63 0.10 -3.11 -4.99
N LEU A 64 0.63 -2.16 -5.73
CA LEU A 64 1.38 -2.41 -6.95
C LEU A 64 2.82 -1.96 -6.75
N ALA A 65 3.74 -2.72 -7.30
CA ALA A 65 5.15 -2.38 -7.23
C ALA A 65 5.81 -2.51 -8.60
N SER A 66 6.75 -1.62 -8.87
CA SER A 66 7.54 -1.65 -10.10
C SER A 66 8.96 -1.19 -9.82
N THR A 67 9.89 -1.66 -10.64
CA THR A 67 11.29 -1.23 -10.61
C THR A 67 11.66 -0.72 -12.00
N GLU A 68 12.87 -0.17 -12.15
CA GLU A 68 13.35 0.23 -13.46
C GLU A 68 13.46 -0.95 -14.44
N GLU A 69 13.64 -2.16 -13.92
CA GLU A 69 13.84 -3.36 -14.73
C GLU A 69 12.58 -4.21 -14.87
N ALA A 70 11.58 -3.97 -14.03
CA ALA A 70 10.37 -4.77 -14.00
C ALA A 70 9.14 -3.89 -14.07
N SER A 71 8.20 -4.28 -14.93
CA SER A 71 6.93 -3.57 -15.04
C SER A 71 6.10 -3.72 -13.78
N GLU A 72 5.12 -2.83 -13.65
CA GLU A 72 4.22 -2.80 -12.50
C GLU A 72 3.42 -4.08 -12.39
N SER A 73 3.35 -4.63 -11.19
CA SER A 73 2.58 -5.83 -10.91
C SER A 73 1.89 -5.70 -9.54
N VAL A 74 0.80 -6.44 -9.37
CA VAL A 74 0.09 -6.49 -8.09
C VAL A 74 0.90 -7.36 -7.13
N VAL A 75 1.28 -6.78 -5.99
CA VAL A 75 2.01 -7.49 -4.95
C VAL A 75 1.05 -8.14 -3.98
N THR A 76 0.04 -7.41 -3.55
CA THR A 76 -0.94 -7.89 -2.59
C THR A 76 -2.15 -6.96 -2.59
N LYS A 77 -3.17 -7.33 -1.84
CA LYS A 77 -4.30 -6.45 -1.56
C LYS A 77 -4.43 -6.29 -0.06
N ILE A 78 -4.92 -5.14 0.35
CA ILE A 78 -5.09 -4.77 1.75
C ILE A 78 -6.56 -4.48 2.00
N ILE A 79 -7.09 -5.05 3.09
CA ILE A 79 -8.45 -4.77 3.53
C ILE A 79 -8.36 -3.81 4.72
N VAL A 80 -8.94 -2.62 4.55
CA VAL A 80 -8.97 -1.61 5.62
C VAL A 80 -10.35 -1.60 6.25
N VAL A 81 -10.39 -1.70 7.57
CA VAL A 81 -11.64 -1.69 8.35
C VAL A 81 -11.56 -0.54 9.34
N LYS A 82 -12.60 0.25 9.39
CA LYS A 82 -12.73 1.31 10.40
C LYS A 82 -13.30 0.77 11.70
#